data_a4536397bbb675b907c28f91d70b606a
#
_entry.id   a4536397bbb675b907c28f91d70b606a
#
_cell.length_a   1.000
_cell.length_b   1.000
_cell.length_c   1.000
_cell.angle_alpha   90.00
_cell.angle_beta   90.00
_cell.angle_gamma   90.00
#
_symmetry.space_group_name_H-M   'P 1'
#
loop_
_entity.id
_entity.type
_entity.pdbx_description
1 polymer ?
#
loop_
_entity_poly.entity_id
_entity_poly.type
_entity_poly.pdbx_seq_one_letter_code
_entity_poly.pdbx_strand_id
1 'polypeptide(L)'
;MAKQIWKPGNMLYPLPAVMVSVADKEGNPNIITVAWAGTVCTNPPMVSISVRPERYSYHMIDETGEFVINLTTEKLAYATDYCGVRSGKDVNKFKELHLTPEKAEYVNAPLIAESPVNIECKVVKKETPGSHHIFLAEVKAVHVDDAYMDQKGRFALEKTDPIVYVHGQYYSLGKLLGTFGYSVKKPTKKNGKKKKK
;
A
#
# COMPACT_ATOMS: atom_id res chain seq x y z
N MET A 1 -6.14 -34.28 -7.86
CA MET A 1 -5.12 -33.32 -8.31
C MET A 1 -3.81 -33.65 -7.61
N ALA A 2 -2.71 -33.82 -8.34
CA ALA A 2 -1.40 -34.06 -7.75
C ALA A 2 -0.73 -32.71 -7.42
N LYS A 3 -0.09 -32.60 -6.25
CA LYS A 3 0.71 -31.44 -5.84
C LYS A 3 2.20 -31.84 -5.85
N GLN A 4 3.04 -30.93 -6.25
CA GLN A 4 4.50 -31.09 -6.15
C GLN A 4 5.01 -30.36 -4.90
N ILE A 5 6.04 -30.91 -4.26
CA ILE A 5 6.72 -30.27 -3.14
C ILE A 5 7.83 -29.40 -3.71
N TRP A 6 7.77 -28.11 -3.41
CA TRP A 6 8.79 -27.13 -3.79
C TRP A 6 9.70 -26.81 -2.60
N LYS A 7 10.87 -26.26 -2.92
CA LYS A 7 11.75 -25.69 -1.89
C LYS A 7 11.03 -24.57 -1.13
N PRO A 8 11.31 -24.36 0.17
CA PRO A 8 10.80 -23.21 0.90
C PRO A 8 11.10 -21.89 0.17
N GLY A 9 10.11 -21.02 0.04
CA GLY A 9 10.23 -19.76 -0.68
C GLY A 9 9.01 -18.85 -0.46
N ASN A 10 9.10 -17.63 -0.99
CA ASN A 10 8.06 -16.62 -0.85
C ASN A 10 6.94 -16.89 -1.85
N MET A 11 5.83 -17.46 -1.39
CA MET A 11 4.67 -17.83 -2.22
C MET A 11 3.35 -17.25 -1.70
N LEU A 12 3.40 -16.32 -0.73
CA LEU A 12 2.22 -15.62 -0.26
C LEU A 12 1.91 -14.46 -1.21
N TYR A 13 1.08 -14.72 -2.19
CA TYR A 13 0.64 -13.75 -3.22
C TYR A 13 -0.88 -13.80 -3.39
N PRO A 14 -1.54 -12.72 -3.90
CA PRO A 14 -0.98 -11.43 -4.26
C PRO A 14 -0.60 -10.58 -3.04
N LEU A 15 0.31 -9.64 -3.24
CA LEU A 15 0.73 -8.66 -2.23
C LEU A 15 0.36 -7.25 -2.71
N PRO A 16 0.15 -6.29 -1.80
CA PRO A 16 0.13 -4.89 -2.21
C PRO A 16 1.51 -4.52 -2.77
N ALA A 17 1.55 -3.68 -3.80
CA ALA A 17 2.76 -2.98 -4.20
C ALA A 17 2.58 -1.53 -3.82
N VAL A 18 3.26 -1.03 -2.80
CA VAL A 18 3.05 0.34 -2.31
C VAL A 18 4.31 1.17 -2.49
N MET A 19 4.16 2.46 -2.79
CA MET A 19 5.25 3.41 -2.72
C MET A 19 5.33 3.96 -1.29
N VAL A 20 6.48 3.75 -0.63
CA VAL A 20 6.74 4.27 0.70
C VAL A 20 7.61 5.51 0.56
N SER A 21 7.07 6.68 0.87
CA SER A 21 7.83 7.92 0.95
C SER A 21 8.39 8.12 2.34
N VAL A 22 9.59 8.66 2.39
CA VAL A 22 10.39 8.90 3.58
C VAL A 22 11.08 10.26 3.47
N ALA A 23 11.55 10.80 4.57
CA ALA A 23 12.47 11.94 4.59
C ALA A 23 13.60 11.67 5.58
N ASP A 24 14.77 12.24 5.32
CA ASP A 24 15.85 12.28 6.33
C ASP A 24 15.59 13.40 7.36
N LYS A 25 16.50 13.56 8.31
CA LYS A 25 16.40 14.60 9.37
C LYS A 25 16.47 16.03 8.83
N GLU A 26 17.08 16.21 7.66
CA GLU A 26 17.21 17.48 6.96
C GLU A 26 15.98 17.78 6.08
N GLY A 27 15.04 16.80 5.95
CA GLY A 27 13.82 16.93 5.16
C GLY A 27 13.99 16.54 3.69
N ASN A 28 15.11 15.93 3.29
CA ASN A 28 15.29 15.44 1.92
C ASN A 28 14.42 14.19 1.68
N PRO A 29 13.49 14.22 0.72
CA PRO A 29 12.56 13.12 0.52
C PRO A 29 13.13 12.03 -0.39
N ASN A 30 12.67 10.79 -0.17
CA ASN A 30 12.89 9.68 -1.07
C ASN A 30 11.65 8.77 -1.14
N ILE A 31 11.61 7.86 -2.12
CA ILE A 31 10.56 6.87 -2.30
C ILE A 31 11.20 5.49 -2.48
N ILE A 32 10.59 4.48 -1.86
CA ILE A 32 10.92 3.08 -2.11
C ILE A 32 9.64 2.28 -2.35
N THR A 33 9.66 1.35 -3.30
CA THR A 33 8.55 0.41 -3.47
C THR A 33 8.72 -0.79 -2.55
N VAL A 34 7.66 -1.11 -1.84
CA VAL A 34 7.61 -2.23 -0.89
C VAL A 34 6.41 -3.11 -1.23
N ALA A 35 6.67 -4.41 -1.42
CA ALA A 35 5.63 -5.43 -1.54
C ALA A 35 5.42 -6.22 -0.23
N TRP A 36 6.43 -6.23 0.65
CA TRP A 36 6.33 -6.83 1.98
C TRP A 36 5.71 -5.82 2.95
N ALA A 37 4.41 -5.55 2.77
CA ALA A 37 3.63 -4.62 3.57
C ALA A 37 2.27 -5.24 3.92
N GLY A 38 1.69 -4.85 5.06
CA GLY A 38 0.37 -5.33 5.44
C GLY A 38 -0.18 -4.68 6.70
N THR A 39 -1.49 -4.80 6.87
CA THR A 39 -2.19 -4.44 8.10
C THR A 39 -1.94 -5.51 9.16
N VAL A 40 -1.58 -5.11 10.37
CA VAL A 40 -1.26 -6.04 11.48
C VAL A 40 -2.20 -5.92 12.67
N CYS A 41 -2.85 -4.77 12.86
CA CYS A 41 -3.77 -4.54 13.98
C CYS A 41 -4.84 -3.53 13.59
N THR A 42 -6.05 -3.70 14.13
CA THR A 42 -7.19 -2.80 13.88
C THR A 42 -7.31 -1.74 14.98
N ASN A 43 -7.01 -2.11 16.23
CA ASN A 43 -7.10 -1.19 17.37
C ASN A 43 -5.95 -1.43 18.35
N PRO A 44 -4.94 -0.54 18.39
CA PRO A 44 -4.79 0.63 17.52
C PRO A 44 -4.57 0.23 16.05
N PRO A 45 -4.86 1.11 15.07
CA PRO A 45 -4.62 0.80 13.67
C PRO A 45 -3.11 0.75 13.40
N MET A 46 -2.62 -0.40 12.93
CA MET A 46 -1.20 -0.63 12.71
C MET A 46 -0.94 -1.34 11.39
N VAL A 47 0.20 -1.00 10.81
CA VAL A 47 0.73 -1.61 9.59
C VAL A 47 2.17 -2.09 9.82
N SER A 48 2.65 -2.95 8.94
CA SER A 48 4.07 -3.31 8.85
C SER A 48 4.59 -3.09 7.44
N ILE A 49 5.85 -2.71 7.36
CA ILE A 49 6.66 -2.79 6.14
C ILE A 49 7.96 -3.52 6.44
N SER A 50 8.45 -4.32 5.49
CA SER A 50 9.75 -4.97 5.62
C SER A 50 10.71 -4.43 4.57
N VAL A 51 11.83 -3.88 5.03
CA VAL A 51 12.84 -3.22 4.19
C VAL A 51 14.20 -3.83 4.45
N ARG A 52 14.98 -4.05 3.38
CA ARG A 52 16.35 -4.55 3.52
C ARG A 52 17.29 -3.42 3.96
N PRO A 53 18.23 -3.66 4.89
CA PRO A 53 19.13 -2.63 5.43
C PRO A 53 19.99 -1.91 4.39
N GLU A 54 20.33 -2.58 3.28
CA GLU A 54 21.11 -1.98 2.18
C GLU A 54 20.33 -1.01 1.30
N ARG A 55 19.01 -0.90 1.48
CA ARG A 55 18.20 0.07 0.73
C ARG A 55 18.39 1.48 1.26
N TYR A 56 18.55 2.44 0.37
CA TYR A 56 18.80 3.85 0.72
C TYR A 56 17.75 4.44 1.68
N SER A 57 16.45 4.13 1.48
CA SER A 57 15.37 4.58 2.38
C SER A 57 15.40 3.92 3.76
N TYR A 58 16.11 2.80 3.95
CA TYR A 58 16.13 2.09 5.23
C TYR A 58 16.64 2.99 6.37
N HIS A 59 17.77 3.67 6.16
CA HIS A 59 18.36 4.54 7.17
C HIS A 59 17.44 5.72 7.51
N MET A 60 16.76 6.28 6.52
CA MET A 60 15.80 7.36 6.73
C MET A 60 14.67 6.92 7.68
N ILE A 61 14.09 5.71 7.46
CA ILE A 61 13.06 5.17 8.34
C ILE A 61 13.61 4.85 9.72
N ASP A 62 14.80 4.25 9.77
CA ASP A 62 15.43 3.83 11.03
C ASP A 62 15.80 5.02 11.93
N GLU A 63 16.20 6.14 11.33
CA GLU A 63 16.60 7.34 12.04
C GLU A 63 15.43 8.24 12.46
N THR A 64 14.40 8.34 11.61
CA THR A 64 13.27 9.25 11.84
C THR A 64 12.10 8.55 12.52
N GLY A 65 11.97 7.23 12.34
CA GLY A 65 10.81 6.48 12.78
C GLY A 65 9.53 6.83 12.03
N GLU A 66 9.63 7.44 10.85
CA GLU A 66 8.48 7.98 10.12
C GLU A 66 8.48 7.54 8.64
N PHE A 67 7.29 7.29 8.11
CA PHE A 67 7.09 7.05 6.68
C PHE A 67 5.62 7.24 6.28
N VAL A 68 5.37 7.37 4.99
CA VAL A 68 4.02 7.37 4.42
C VAL A 68 3.88 6.22 3.44
N ILE A 69 2.82 5.42 3.58
CA ILE A 69 2.43 4.42 2.59
C ILE A 69 1.49 5.09 1.59
N ASN A 70 1.87 5.07 0.31
CA ASN A 70 1.07 5.62 -0.77
C ASN A 70 0.57 4.45 -1.63
N LEU A 71 -0.76 4.25 -1.70
CA LEU A 71 -1.34 3.18 -2.51
C LEU A 71 -1.12 3.45 -4.00
N THR A 72 -0.92 2.39 -4.74
CA THR A 72 -0.55 2.46 -6.14
C THR A 72 -1.69 2.03 -7.06
N THR A 73 -1.72 2.62 -8.24
CA THR A 73 -2.75 2.45 -9.25
C THR A 73 -2.14 2.02 -10.58
N GLU A 74 -2.96 1.64 -11.56
CA GLU A 74 -2.48 1.37 -12.92
C GLU A 74 -1.68 2.54 -13.50
N LYS A 75 -2.10 3.78 -13.24
CA LYS A 75 -1.40 4.99 -13.69
C LYS A 75 -0.03 5.16 -13.04
N LEU A 76 0.14 4.67 -11.82
CA LEU A 76 1.38 4.72 -11.06
C LEU A 76 2.26 3.47 -11.23
N ALA A 77 1.87 2.49 -12.05
CA ALA A 77 2.57 1.22 -12.18
C ALA A 77 4.05 1.39 -12.59
N TYR A 78 4.33 2.28 -13.56
CA TYR A 78 5.70 2.60 -13.97
C TYR A 78 6.51 3.22 -12.82
N ALA A 79 5.94 4.20 -12.12
CA ALA A 79 6.59 4.85 -10.99
C ALA A 79 6.83 3.85 -9.84
N THR A 80 5.87 2.94 -9.63
CA THR A 80 5.99 1.86 -8.64
C THR A 80 7.19 0.96 -8.92
N ASP A 81 7.32 0.49 -10.15
CA ASP A 81 8.48 -0.33 -10.54
C ASP A 81 9.78 0.43 -10.42
N TYR A 82 9.85 1.63 -11.00
CA TYR A 82 11.04 2.48 -10.97
C TYR A 82 11.54 2.75 -9.55
N CYS A 83 10.65 3.10 -8.63
CA CYS A 83 10.98 3.35 -7.22
C CYS A 83 11.52 2.10 -6.50
N GLY A 84 11.16 0.90 -6.95
CA GLY A 84 11.67 -0.37 -6.44
C GLY A 84 13.05 -0.74 -6.95
N VAL A 85 13.39 -0.30 -8.19
CA VAL A 85 14.64 -0.69 -8.88
C VAL A 85 15.74 0.35 -8.68
N ARG A 86 15.45 1.65 -8.89
CA ARG A 86 16.45 2.72 -8.79
C ARG A 86 16.71 3.11 -7.33
N SER A 87 17.97 3.45 -7.03
CA SER A 87 18.34 3.96 -5.71
C SER A 87 18.13 5.47 -5.59
N GLY A 88 17.59 5.94 -4.46
CA GLY A 88 17.54 7.38 -4.15
C GLY A 88 18.90 8.02 -3.92
N LYS A 89 19.96 7.22 -3.76
CA LYS A 89 21.35 7.70 -3.76
C LYS A 89 21.77 8.27 -5.10
N ASP A 90 21.24 7.71 -6.19
CA ASP A 90 21.66 8.02 -7.55
C ASP A 90 20.73 8.99 -8.25
N VAL A 91 19.44 9.02 -7.87
CA VAL A 91 18.41 9.80 -8.56
C VAL A 91 17.40 10.41 -7.58
N ASN A 92 16.90 11.60 -7.89
CA ASN A 92 15.74 12.17 -7.20
C ASN A 92 14.45 11.63 -7.84
N LYS A 93 13.81 10.68 -7.19
CA LYS A 93 12.65 9.96 -7.74
C LYS A 93 11.41 10.83 -7.90
N PHE A 94 11.19 11.82 -7.02
CA PHE A 94 10.09 12.77 -7.20
C PHE A 94 10.26 13.57 -8.49
N LYS A 95 11.46 14.07 -8.73
CA LYS A 95 11.78 14.85 -9.93
C LYS A 95 11.75 14.00 -11.20
N GLU A 96 12.40 12.85 -11.20
CA GLU A 96 12.50 11.95 -12.35
C GLU A 96 11.13 11.43 -12.82
N LEU A 97 10.22 11.18 -11.88
CA LEU A 97 8.91 10.62 -12.15
C LEU A 97 7.80 11.67 -12.20
N HIS A 98 8.15 12.94 -12.05
CA HIS A 98 7.19 14.04 -11.98
C HIS A 98 6.12 13.84 -10.92
N LEU A 99 6.50 13.23 -9.78
CA LEU A 99 5.63 13.06 -8.63
C LEU A 99 5.68 14.29 -7.75
N THR A 100 4.54 14.68 -7.20
CA THR A 100 4.39 15.89 -6.37
C THR A 100 4.47 15.51 -4.90
N PRO A 101 5.53 15.95 -4.17
CA PRO A 101 5.55 15.78 -2.71
C PRO A 101 4.61 16.80 -2.07
N GLU A 102 3.67 16.31 -1.25
CA GLU A 102 2.79 17.14 -0.43
C GLU A 102 3.13 16.98 1.05
N LYS A 103 2.89 18.05 1.82
CA LYS A 103 3.17 18.05 3.26
C LYS A 103 2.18 17.13 3.97
N ALA A 104 2.71 16.21 4.76
CA ALA A 104 1.94 15.41 5.70
C ALA A 104 1.57 16.20 6.97
N GLU A 105 0.62 15.71 7.75
CA GLU A 105 0.14 16.38 8.96
C GLU A 105 0.89 15.94 10.22
N TYR A 106 1.20 14.64 10.32
CA TYR A 106 1.76 14.03 11.54
C TYR A 106 3.21 13.55 11.40
N VAL A 107 3.75 13.49 10.17
CA VAL A 107 5.12 13.02 9.91
C VAL A 107 5.83 13.97 8.96
N ASN A 108 7.18 13.90 8.94
CA ASN A 108 7.99 14.72 8.02
C ASN A 108 8.12 14.10 6.62
N ALA A 109 7.87 12.80 6.50
CA ALA A 109 7.83 12.12 5.20
C ALA A 109 6.67 12.68 4.36
N PRO A 110 6.87 13.06 3.09
CA PRO A 110 5.82 13.66 2.28
C PRO A 110 4.79 12.64 1.80
N LEU A 111 3.56 13.09 1.55
CA LEU A 111 2.60 12.38 0.74
C LEU A 111 3.04 12.41 -0.73
N ILE A 112 2.53 11.48 -1.54
CA ILE A 112 2.61 11.54 -3.01
C ILE A 112 1.22 11.95 -3.51
N ALA A 113 1.09 13.17 -4.06
CA ALA A 113 -0.19 13.75 -4.45
C ALA A 113 -0.97 12.89 -5.48
N GLU A 114 -0.25 12.19 -6.37
CA GLU A 114 -0.84 11.35 -7.41
C GLU A 114 -1.39 10.01 -6.87
N SER A 115 -1.11 9.69 -5.60
CA SER A 115 -1.66 8.50 -4.94
C SER A 115 -3.06 8.79 -4.37
N PRO A 116 -4.06 7.94 -4.64
CA PRO A 116 -5.42 8.18 -4.15
C PRO A 116 -5.59 7.95 -2.66
N VAL A 117 -4.60 7.32 -2.00
CA VAL A 117 -4.59 7.07 -0.55
C VAL A 117 -3.18 7.18 -0.02
N ASN A 118 -2.99 8.02 0.99
CA ASN A 118 -1.73 8.17 1.70
C ASN A 118 -1.95 7.85 3.19
N ILE A 119 -1.09 7.03 3.78
CA ILE A 119 -1.21 6.56 5.16
C ILE A 119 0.02 6.99 5.92
N GLU A 120 -0.13 7.96 6.81
CA GLU A 120 0.95 8.46 7.67
C GLU A 120 1.24 7.50 8.81
N CYS A 121 2.49 7.13 8.99
CA CYS A 121 2.90 6.08 9.90
C CYS A 121 4.06 6.52 10.81
N LYS A 122 3.93 6.20 12.12
CA LYS A 122 5.04 6.30 13.10
C LYS A 122 5.43 4.92 13.58
N VAL A 123 6.71 4.59 13.44
CA VAL A 123 7.29 3.32 13.88
C VAL A 123 7.21 3.20 15.39
N VAL A 124 6.67 2.09 15.86
CA VAL A 124 6.59 1.75 17.29
C VAL A 124 7.52 0.61 17.68
N LYS A 125 7.91 -0.22 16.69
CA LYS A 125 8.81 -1.36 16.92
C LYS A 125 9.54 -1.74 15.64
N LYS A 126 10.80 -2.15 15.79
CA LYS A 126 11.61 -2.76 14.72
C LYS A 126 11.99 -4.20 15.11
N GLU A 127 11.83 -5.13 14.16
CA GLU A 127 12.25 -6.53 14.28
C GLU A 127 13.25 -6.90 13.18
N THR A 128 14.18 -7.78 13.49
CA THR A 128 15.29 -8.16 12.59
C THR A 128 15.34 -9.67 12.35
N PRO A 129 14.33 -10.24 11.66
CA PRO A 129 14.25 -11.69 11.48
C PRO A 129 15.30 -12.28 10.51
N GLY A 130 15.97 -11.44 9.72
CA GLY A 130 16.95 -11.88 8.74
C GLY A 130 17.27 -10.81 7.71
N SER A 131 17.20 -11.12 6.42
CA SER A 131 17.58 -10.20 5.32
C SER A 131 16.70 -8.93 5.22
N HIS A 132 15.53 -8.94 5.81
CA HIS A 132 14.64 -7.78 5.91
C HIS A 132 14.42 -7.44 7.37
N HIS A 133 14.38 -6.15 7.68
CA HIS A 133 13.94 -5.65 8.97
C HIS A 133 12.49 -5.20 8.86
N ILE A 134 11.66 -5.57 9.85
CA ILE A 134 10.24 -5.24 9.90
C ILE A 134 10.08 -3.98 10.74
N PHE A 135 9.46 -2.96 10.17
CA PHE A 135 9.01 -1.77 10.89
C PHE A 135 7.51 -1.92 11.15
N LEU A 136 7.15 -2.09 12.42
CA LEU A 136 5.77 -2.04 12.90
C LEU A 136 5.44 -0.58 13.21
N ALA A 137 4.38 -0.05 12.63
CA ALA A 137 4.03 1.35 12.74
C ALA A 137 2.55 1.55 13.06
N GLU A 138 2.28 2.53 13.90
CA GLU A 138 0.93 3.04 14.14
C GLU A 138 0.53 4.00 13.03
N VAL A 139 -0.69 3.85 12.52
CA VAL A 139 -1.28 4.77 11.54
C VAL A 139 -1.73 6.04 12.26
N LYS A 140 -1.19 7.19 11.86
CA LYS A 140 -1.51 8.50 12.45
C LYS A 140 -2.61 9.24 11.69
N ALA A 141 -2.66 9.10 10.37
CA ALA A 141 -3.70 9.63 9.49
C ALA A 141 -3.83 8.81 8.22
N VAL A 142 -5.00 8.89 7.60
CA VAL A 142 -5.27 8.37 6.26
C VAL A 142 -5.89 9.50 5.45
N HIS A 143 -5.20 9.89 4.37
CA HIS A 143 -5.70 10.84 3.38
C HIS A 143 -6.31 10.05 2.23
N VAL A 144 -7.44 10.49 1.73
CA VAL A 144 -8.13 9.91 0.58
C VAL A 144 -8.48 11.00 -0.43
N ASP A 145 -8.33 10.72 -1.70
CA ASP A 145 -8.64 11.66 -2.76
C ASP A 145 -10.18 11.82 -2.90
N ASP A 146 -10.66 13.06 -2.77
CA ASP A 146 -12.07 13.43 -2.86
C ASP A 146 -12.72 13.02 -4.18
N ALA A 147 -11.95 12.92 -5.27
CA ALA A 147 -12.45 12.47 -6.57
C ALA A 147 -13.07 11.07 -6.52
N TYR A 148 -12.69 10.24 -5.54
CA TYR A 148 -13.21 8.89 -5.34
C TYR A 148 -14.23 8.78 -4.19
N MET A 149 -14.67 9.91 -3.62
CA MET A 149 -15.77 9.92 -2.65
C MET A 149 -17.12 9.85 -3.37
N ASP A 150 -18.02 9.02 -2.89
CA ASP A 150 -19.39 8.99 -3.39
C ASP A 150 -20.26 10.06 -2.69
N GLN A 151 -21.47 10.29 -3.22
CA GLN A 151 -22.41 11.28 -2.66
C GLN A 151 -22.84 10.99 -1.22
N LYS A 152 -22.56 9.80 -0.69
CA LYS A 152 -22.86 9.38 0.68
C LYS A 152 -21.65 9.48 1.61
N GLY A 153 -20.53 10.01 1.12
CA GLY A 153 -19.28 10.11 1.87
C GLY A 153 -18.52 8.78 2.01
N ARG A 154 -18.81 7.77 1.16
CA ARG A 154 -18.04 6.52 1.10
C ARG A 154 -16.89 6.66 0.12
N PHE A 155 -15.69 6.32 0.54
CA PHE A 155 -14.54 6.19 -0.35
C PHE A 155 -14.65 4.92 -1.21
N ALA A 156 -14.57 5.08 -2.53
CA ALA A 156 -14.70 4.01 -3.51
C ALA A 156 -13.32 3.55 -4.00
N LEU A 157 -12.55 2.86 -3.14
CA LEU A 157 -11.21 2.38 -3.44
C LEU A 157 -11.15 1.56 -4.75
N GLU A 158 -12.21 0.79 -5.03
CA GLU A 158 -12.32 -0.01 -6.25
C GLU A 158 -12.29 0.79 -7.56
N LYS A 159 -12.51 2.11 -7.49
CA LYS A 159 -12.49 3.02 -8.65
C LYS A 159 -11.12 3.67 -8.89
N THR A 160 -10.17 3.43 -8.01
CA THR A 160 -8.82 3.99 -8.15
C THR A 160 -7.93 3.14 -9.05
N ASP A 161 -8.43 2.02 -9.57
CA ASP A 161 -7.70 1.04 -10.37
C ASP A 161 -6.41 0.55 -9.67
N PRO A 162 -6.51 0.01 -8.43
CA PRO A 162 -5.35 -0.38 -7.65
C PRO A 162 -4.66 -1.59 -8.28
N ILE A 163 -3.33 -1.68 -8.09
CA ILE A 163 -2.50 -2.79 -8.57
C ILE A 163 -2.03 -3.69 -7.44
N VAL A 164 -1.69 -4.92 -7.79
CA VAL A 164 -1.11 -5.92 -6.89
C VAL A 164 0.17 -6.51 -7.49
N TYR A 165 1.06 -6.97 -6.61
CA TYR A 165 2.29 -7.66 -6.99
C TYR A 165 2.12 -9.17 -6.86
N VAL A 166 2.45 -9.88 -7.94
CA VAL A 166 2.38 -11.34 -7.99
C VAL A 166 3.66 -11.87 -8.61
N HIS A 167 4.54 -12.44 -7.79
CA HIS A 167 5.71 -13.21 -8.23
C HIS A 167 6.53 -12.53 -9.35
N GLY A 168 6.90 -11.26 -9.16
CA GLY A 168 7.71 -10.50 -10.11
C GLY A 168 6.93 -9.71 -11.16
N GLN A 169 5.60 -9.65 -11.06
CA GLN A 169 4.73 -8.98 -12.01
C GLN A 169 3.69 -8.12 -11.29
N TYR A 170 3.20 -7.09 -11.95
CA TYR A 170 2.10 -6.24 -11.48
C TYR A 170 0.81 -6.58 -12.22
N TYR A 171 -0.30 -6.62 -11.50
CA TYR A 171 -1.62 -6.91 -12.05
C TYR A 171 -2.65 -5.91 -11.52
N SER A 172 -3.63 -5.61 -12.35
CA SER A 172 -4.86 -4.93 -11.92
C SER A 172 -5.72 -5.87 -11.08
N LEU A 173 -6.65 -5.32 -10.30
CA LEU A 173 -7.68 -6.11 -9.66
C LEU A 173 -8.69 -6.62 -10.70
N GLY A 174 -9.13 -7.87 -10.53
CA GLY A 174 -10.19 -8.45 -11.35
C GLY A 174 -11.59 -7.99 -10.92
N LYS A 175 -12.62 -8.65 -11.47
CA LYS A 175 -14.03 -8.38 -11.14
C LYS A 175 -14.35 -8.68 -9.68
N LEU A 176 -15.29 -7.91 -9.10
CA LEU A 176 -15.85 -8.18 -7.78
C LEU A 176 -16.48 -9.58 -7.72
N LEU A 177 -16.05 -10.40 -6.78
CA LEU A 177 -16.59 -11.74 -6.55
C LEU A 177 -17.73 -11.75 -5.52
N GLY A 178 -17.71 -10.83 -4.56
CA GLY A 178 -18.71 -10.74 -3.52
C GLY A 178 -18.32 -9.70 -2.45
N THR A 179 -19.25 -9.36 -1.59
CA THR A 179 -19.01 -8.49 -0.42
C THR A 179 -18.72 -9.34 0.80
N PHE A 180 -17.99 -8.81 1.79
CA PHE A 180 -17.73 -9.51 3.04
C PHE A 180 -19.04 -10.07 3.64
N GLY A 181 -19.04 -11.36 4.00
CA GLY A 181 -20.20 -12.06 4.51
C GLY A 181 -21.22 -12.55 3.47
N TYR A 182 -20.95 -12.39 2.16
CA TYR A 182 -21.88 -12.84 1.10
C TYR A 182 -22.17 -14.35 1.16
N SER A 183 -21.24 -15.16 1.64
CA SER A 183 -21.38 -16.62 1.73
C SER A 183 -22.43 -17.11 2.74
N VAL A 184 -22.78 -16.27 3.73
CA VAL A 184 -23.74 -16.58 4.79
C VAL A 184 -25.04 -15.77 4.68
N LYS A 185 -25.19 -14.95 3.64
CA LYS A 185 -26.43 -14.20 3.37
C LYS A 185 -27.55 -15.18 2.98
N LYS A 186 -28.65 -15.14 3.72
CA LYS A 186 -29.86 -15.90 3.34
C LYS A 186 -30.37 -15.41 1.97
N PRO A 187 -30.84 -16.31 1.09
CA PRO A 187 -31.45 -15.90 -0.17
C PRO A 187 -32.62 -14.96 0.10
N THR A 188 -32.61 -13.77 -0.46
CA THR A 188 -33.77 -12.87 -0.43
C THR A 188 -34.91 -13.58 -1.18
N LYS A 189 -36.03 -13.87 -0.50
CA LYS A 189 -37.25 -14.37 -1.15
C LYS A 189 -37.61 -13.38 -2.24
N LYS A 190 -37.52 -13.79 -3.53
CA LYS A 190 -38.08 -13.02 -4.62
C LYS A 190 -39.59 -12.88 -4.35
N ASN A 191 -40.06 -11.69 -4.01
CA ASN A 191 -41.49 -11.40 -3.95
C ASN A 191 -42.06 -11.68 -5.33
N GLY A 192 -42.73 -12.81 -5.47
CA GLY A 192 -43.46 -13.17 -6.68
C GLY A 192 -44.50 -12.10 -6.97
N LYS A 193 -44.31 -11.33 -8.05
CA LYS A 193 -45.39 -10.51 -8.61
C LYS A 193 -46.55 -11.43 -8.92
N LYS A 194 -47.62 -11.43 -8.08
CA LYS A 194 -48.92 -11.97 -8.43
C LYS A 194 -49.39 -11.27 -9.70
N LYS A 195 -49.37 -11.98 -10.83
CA LYS A 195 -50.14 -11.55 -12.01
C LYS A 195 -51.61 -11.57 -11.58
N LYS A 196 -52.21 -10.39 -11.45
CA LYS A 196 -53.68 -10.29 -11.42
C LYS A 196 -54.16 -10.61 -12.82
N LYS A 197 -55.09 -11.60 -12.86
CA LYS A 197 -55.94 -11.86 -14.04
C LYS A 197 -56.93 -10.71 -14.20
#